data_b300f1c613f74552ff263c92b1c4436a
#
_entry.id   b300f1c613f74552ff263c92b1c4436a
#
_cell.length_a   1.000
_cell.length_b   1.000
_cell.length_c   1.000
_cell.angle_alpha   90.00
_cell.angle_beta   90.00
_cell.angle_gamma   90.00
#
_symmetry.space_group_name_H-M   'P 1'
#
loop_
_entity.id
_entity.type
_entity.pdbx_description
1 polymer ?
#
loop_
_entity_poly.entity_id
_entity_poly.type
_entity_poly.pdbx_seq_one_letter_code
_entity_poly.pdbx_strand_id
1 'polypeptide(L)'
;MGARYVAIAGNIGAGKSTLVGFLSKRFGLRPLYEPVDDNPYLNDFYKDMHAHAFASQIFYLTRKFALHIEAEGASDKVVLDRTIYEDAEIFVEALKARRVLNRRDYRTYRELYEVIRSQVRAPDLLVYLHCSVRGLKRRIQWRGRASEQAIPTGYLRSLSN
;
A
#
# COMPACT_ATOMS: atom_id res chain seq x y z
N MET A 1 -24.24 -12.28 7.72
CA MET A 1 -23.28 -12.74 6.69
C MET A 1 -21.90 -12.27 7.09
N GLY A 2 -20.87 -13.14 7.10
CA GLY A 2 -19.48 -12.73 7.39
C GLY A 2 -18.88 -11.90 6.26
N ALA A 3 -17.85 -11.09 6.58
CA ALA A 3 -17.10 -10.31 5.59
C ALA A 3 -16.52 -11.22 4.49
N ARG A 4 -16.70 -10.84 3.23
CA ARG A 4 -16.20 -11.56 2.06
C ARG A 4 -14.95 -10.91 1.46
N TYR A 5 -14.80 -9.61 1.65
CA TYR A 5 -13.67 -8.82 1.19
C TYR A 5 -13.03 -8.12 2.39
N VAL A 6 -11.90 -8.65 2.83
CA VAL A 6 -11.09 -8.12 3.95
C VAL A 6 -9.87 -7.40 3.39
N ALA A 7 -9.51 -6.27 3.95
CA ALA A 7 -8.28 -5.56 3.61
C ALA A 7 -7.40 -5.36 4.84
N ILE A 8 -6.09 -5.50 4.65
CA ILE A 8 -5.09 -5.28 5.69
C ILE A 8 -4.29 -4.02 5.36
N ALA A 9 -4.34 -3.05 6.25
CA ALA A 9 -3.61 -1.79 6.13
C ALA A 9 -2.51 -1.67 7.21
N GLY A 10 -1.56 -0.79 7.00
CA GLY A 10 -0.48 -0.54 7.96
C GLY A 10 0.83 -0.17 7.26
N ASN A 11 1.73 0.46 7.99
CA ASN A 11 2.99 0.99 7.47
C ASN A 11 3.90 -0.10 6.86
N ILE A 12 4.93 0.30 6.13
CA ILE A 12 5.97 -0.59 5.58
C ILE A 12 6.62 -1.36 6.74
N GLY A 13 6.67 -2.70 6.62
CA GLY A 13 7.22 -3.56 7.68
C GLY A 13 6.26 -3.86 8.84
N ALA A 14 4.99 -3.44 8.80
CA ALA A 14 4.03 -3.69 9.88
C ALA A 14 3.60 -5.18 10.03
N GLY A 15 3.86 -6.03 9.04
CA GLY A 15 3.51 -7.45 9.07
C GLY A 15 2.25 -7.81 8.31
N LYS A 16 1.78 -6.95 7.41
CA LYS A 16 0.54 -7.15 6.61
C LYS A 16 0.54 -8.47 5.86
N SER A 17 1.54 -8.72 5.04
CA SER A 17 1.62 -9.96 4.23
C SER A 17 1.69 -11.22 5.10
N THR A 18 2.27 -11.15 6.29
CA THR A 18 2.26 -12.23 7.28
C THR A 18 0.85 -12.51 7.78
N LEU A 19 0.10 -11.45 8.13
CA LEU A 19 -1.30 -11.59 8.55
C LEU A 19 -2.18 -12.10 7.42
N VAL A 20 -2.00 -11.58 6.19
CA VAL A 20 -2.71 -12.08 4.99
C VAL A 20 -2.48 -13.58 4.82
N GLY A 21 -1.24 -14.04 4.90
CA GLY A 21 -0.91 -15.48 4.82
C GLY A 21 -1.51 -16.31 5.96
N PHE A 22 -1.55 -15.77 7.18
CA PHE A 22 -2.22 -16.41 8.31
C PHE A 22 -3.73 -16.55 8.09
N LEU A 23 -4.40 -15.45 7.68
CA LEU A 23 -5.84 -15.45 7.43
C LEU A 23 -6.22 -16.39 6.27
N SER A 24 -5.40 -16.43 5.23
CA SER A 24 -5.55 -17.36 4.11
C SER A 24 -5.54 -18.81 4.60
N LYS A 25 -4.50 -19.20 5.34
CA LYS A 25 -4.34 -20.56 5.83
C LYS A 25 -5.40 -20.95 6.88
N ARG A 26 -5.75 -20.05 7.77
CA ARG A 26 -6.64 -20.34 8.92
C ARG A 26 -8.11 -20.29 8.57
N PHE A 27 -8.51 -19.41 7.65
CA PHE A 27 -9.92 -19.14 7.34
C PHE A 27 -10.28 -19.35 5.87
N GLY A 28 -9.33 -19.82 5.05
CA GLY A 28 -9.56 -20.13 3.64
C GLY A 28 -9.82 -18.89 2.76
N LEU A 29 -9.33 -17.70 3.17
CA LEU A 29 -9.44 -16.51 2.33
C LEU A 29 -8.41 -16.58 1.20
N ARG A 30 -8.81 -16.26 -0.02
CA ARG A 30 -7.88 -16.13 -1.15
C ARG A 30 -7.04 -14.86 -0.98
N PRO A 31 -5.70 -14.96 -0.91
CA PRO A 31 -4.85 -13.82 -0.69
C PRO A 31 -4.61 -13.06 -2.00
N LEU A 32 -4.67 -11.73 -1.94
CA LEU A 32 -4.29 -10.79 -2.99
C LEU A 32 -3.15 -9.92 -2.44
N TYR A 33 -1.92 -10.21 -2.86
CA TYR A 33 -0.74 -9.53 -2.34
C TYR A 33 -0.40 -8.26 -3.12
N GLU A 34 0.14 -7.25 -2.40
CA GLU A 34 0.69 -6.05 -3.01
C GLU A 34 1.87 -6.41 -3.93
N PRO A 35 1.87 -5.95 -5.20
CA PRO A 35 2.95 -6.25 -6.17
C PRO A 35 4.16 -5.32 -5.96
N VAL A 36 4.82 -5.43 -4.81
CA VAL A 36 5.95 -4.55 -4.43
C VAL A 36 7.16 -4.76 -5.34
N ASP A 37 7.49 -6.02 -5.61
CA ASP A 37 8.69 -6.38 -6.36
C ASP A 37 8.55 -6.10 -7.87
N ASP A 38 7.33 -5.89 -8.35
CA ASP A 38 7.03 -5.57 -9.75
C ASP A 38 7.15 -4.07 -10.07
N ASN A 39 7.32 -3.20 -9.07
CA ASN A 39 7.39 -1.76 -9.30
C ASN A 39 8.76 -1.38 -9.88
N PRO A 40 8.84 -1.02 -11.19
CA PRO A 40 10.11 -0.72 -11.84
C PRO A 40 10.74 0.58 -11.33
N TYR A 41 9.97 1.43 -10.65
CA TYR A 41 10.41 2.72 -10.11
C TYR A 41 10.89 2.63 -8.66
N LEU A 42 10.70 1.51 -7.96
CA LEU A 42 10.84 1.45 -6.50
C LEU A 42 12.28 1.72 -6.05
N ASN A 43 13.26 1.13 -6.72
CA ASN A 43 14.68 1.33 -6.41
C ASN A 43 15.12 2.78 -6.65
N ASP A 44 14.67 3.37 -7.75
CA ASP A 44 15.01 4.74 -8.11
C ASP A 44 14.24 5.74 -7.24
N PHE A 45 13.00 5.42 -6.86
CA PHE A 45 12.22 6.21 -5.92
C PHE A 45 12.93 6.40 -4.58
N TYR A 46 13.53 5.36 -4.00
CA TYR A 46 14.24 5.52 -2.73
C TYR A 46 15.62 6.22 -2.88
N LYS A 47 16.21 6.26 -4.08
CA LYS A 47 17.43 7.05 -4.37
C LYS A 47 17.09 8.52 -4.58
N ASP A 48 16.05 8.83 -5.35
CA ASP A 48 15.55 10.16 -5.63
C ASP A 48 14.02 10.18 -5.61
N MET A 49 13.48 10.44 -4.41
CA MET A 49 12.04 10.45 -4.22
C MET A 49 11.35 11.54 -5.04
N HIS A 50 12.00 12.70 -5.25
CA HIS A 50 11.40 13.82 -6.00
C HIS A 50 11.22 13.48 -7.48
N ALA A 51 12.20 12.83 -8.08
CA ALA A 51 12.15 12.46 -9.50
C ALA A 51 11.14 11.33 -9.79
N HIS A 52 10.99 10.38 -8.85
CA HIS A 52 10.30 9.11 -9.13
C HIS A 52 9.00 8.90 -8.34
N ALA A 53 8.62 9.81 -7.42
CA ALA A 53 7.45 9.64 -6.58
C ALA A 53 6.16 9.49 -7.41
N PHE A 54 5.92 10.37 -8.36
CA PHE A 54 4.69 10.36 -9.16
C PHE A 54 4.55 9.03 -9.93
N ALA A 55 5.57 8.64 -10.68
CA ALA A 55 5.55 7.40 -11.46
C ALA A 55 5.36 6.16 -10.58
N SER A 56 6.04 6.11 -9.43
CA SER A 56 5.90 5.02 -8.46
C SER A 56 4.49 4.94 -7.87
N GLN A 57 3.87 6.07 -7.53
CA GLN A 57 2.52 6.09 -6.98
C GLN A 57 1.44 5.77 -8.02
N ILE A 58 1.61 6.19 -9.27
CA ILE A 58 0.72 5.80 -10.38
C ILE A 58 0.81 4.29 -10.63
N PHE A 59 2.00 3.71 -10.59
CA PHE A 59 2.16 2.26 -10.71
C PHE A 59 1.36 1.52 -9.63
N TYR A 60 1.53 1.88 -8.36
CA TYR A 60 0.79 1.24 -7.27
C TYR A 60 -0.72 1.41 -7.40
N LEU A 61 -1.20 2.63 -7.70
CA LEU A 61 -2.62 2.89 -7.90
C LEU A 61 -3.21 1.99 -9.00
N THR A 62 -2.52 1.87 -10.13
CA THR A 62 -2.96 1.04 -11.27
C THR A 62 -3.02 -0.44 -10.88
N ARG A 63 -1.97 -0.97 -10.25
CA ARG A 63 -1.92 -2.39 -9.85
C ARG A 63 -2.95 -2.72 -8.78
N LYS A 64 -3.12 -1.86 -7.80
CA LYS A 64 -4.13 -2.06 -6.74
C LYS A 64 -5.55 -1.90 -7.24
N PHE A 65 -5.79 -1.02 -8.20
CA PHE A 65 -7.08 -0.95 -8.86
C PHE A 65 -7.45 -2.31 -9.48
N ALA A 66 -6.52 -2.94 -10.21
CA ALA A 66 -6.74 -4.27 -10.77
C ALA A 66 -7.06 -5.32 -9.68
N LEU A 67 -6.36 -5.27 -8.54
CA LEU A 67 -6.63 -6.17 -7.39
C LEU A 67 -8.01 -5.91 -6.76
N HIS A 68 -8.47 -4.65 -6.70
CA HIS A 68 -9.82 -4.33 -6.24
C HIS A 68 -10.89 -4.92 -7.16
N ILE A 69 -10.74 -4.79 -8.48
CA ILE A 69 -11.65 -5.38 -9.47
C ILE A 69 -11.66 -6.92 -9.34
N GLU A 70 -10.49 -7.52 -9.16
CA GLU A 70 -10.38 -8.97 -8.92
C GLU A 70 -11.09 -9.39 -7.62
N ALA A 71 -10.94 -8.61 -6.54
CA ALA A 71 -11.61 -8.87 -5.28
C ALA A 71 -13.14 -8.79 -5.38
N GLU A 72 -13.65 -7.83 -6.14
CA GLU A 72 -15.08 -7.65 -6.36
C GLU A 72 -15.69 -8.79 -7.18
N GLY A 73 -15.00 -9.24 -8.23
CA GLY A 73 -15.42 -10.35 -9.09
C GLY A 73 -15.27 -11.73 -8.46
N ALA A 74 -14.65 -11.82 -7.28
CA ALA A 74 -14.39 -13.11 -6.63
C ALA A 74 -15.67 -13.77 -6.10
N SER A 75 -15.85 -15.06 -6.38
CA SER A 75 -16.91 -15.88 -5.76
C SER A 75 -16.56 -16.29 -4.33
N ASP A 76 -15.28 -16.38 -4.01
CA ASP A 76 -14.71 -16.75 -2.71
C ASP A 76 -14.50 -15.52 -1.81
N LYS A 77 -14.15 -15.80 -0.55
CA LYS A 77 -13.70 -14.77 0.39
C LYS A 77 -12.26 -14.38 0.06
N VAL A 78 -11.97 -13.09 0.01
CA VAL A 78 -10.64 -12.56 -0.32
C VAL A 78 -10.06 -11.74 0.82
N VAL A 79 -8.73 -11.72 0.91
CA VAL A 79 -7.97 -10.82 1.78
C VAL A 79 -6.91 -10.09 0.97
N LEU A 80 -6.99 -8.77 0.95
CA LEU A 80 -6.13 -7.87 0.18
C LEU A 80 -5.03 -7.28 1.07
N ASP A 81 -3.79 -7.37 0.63
CA ASP A 81 -2.63 -6.71 1.26
C ASP A 81 -2.54 -5.29 0.73
N ARG A 82 -3.03 -4.32 1.50
CA ARG A 82 -3.10 -2.89 1.18
C ARG A 82 -4.15 -2.53 0.12
N THR A 83 -4.63 -1.30 0.16
CA THR A 83 -5.70 -0.79 -0.70
C THR A 83 -5.29 0.49 -1.42
N ILE A 84 -6.07 0.90 -2.45
CA ILE A 84 -5.93 2.22 -3.09
C ILE A 84 -6.18 3.37 -2.12
N TYR A 85 -7.03 3.16 -1.10
CA TYR A 85 -7.33 4.19 -0.08
C TYR A 85 -6.08 4.54 0.73
N GLU A 86 -5.32 3.55 1.15
CA GLU A 86 -4.07 3.74 1.88
C GLU A 86 -3.01 4.46 1.04
N ASP A 87 -2.92 4.14 -0.25
CA ASP A 87 -2.00 4.83 -1.16
C ASP A 87 -2.32 6.31 -1.26
N ALA A 88 -3.58 6.67 -1.47
CA ALA A 88 -4.00 8.05 -1.64
C ALA A 88 -3.98 8.85 -0.33
N GLU A 89 -4.55 8.27 0.74
CA GLU A 89 -4.81 9.02 1.98
C GLU A 89 -3.61 9.00 2.96
N ILE A 90 -2.68 8.06 2.79
CA ILE A 90 -1.50 7.96 3.65
C ILE A 90 -0.22 8.25 2.87
N PHE A 91 0.08 7.46 1.82
CA PHE A 91 1.36 7.58 1.11
C PHE A 91 1.48 8.87 0.32
N VAL A 92 0.49 9.19 -0.50
CA VAL A 92 0.52 10.41 -1.33
C VAL A 92 0.40 11.67 -0.48
N GLU A 93 -0.41 11.65 0.57
CA GLU A 93 -0.48 12.78 1.52
C GLU A 93 0.84 13.00 2.26
N ALA A 94 1.52 11.92 2.69
CA ALA A 94 2.84 12.03 3.30
C ALA A 94 3.89 12.59 2.34
N LEU A 95 3.87 12.17 1.06
CA LEU A 95 4.77 12.70 0.02
C LEU A 95 4.51 14.17 -0.27
N LYS A 96 3.24 14.59 -0.30
CA LYS A 96 2.85 16.01 -0.43
C LYS A 96 3.31 16.83 0.77
N ALA A 97 3.02 16.36 2.01
CA ALA A 97 3.40 17.06 3.22
C ALA A 97 4.93 17.25 3.33
N ARG A 98 5.69 16.29 2.84
CA ARG A 98 7.16 16.34 2.75
C ARG A 98 7.68 17.13 1.53
N ARG A 99 6.78 17.71 0.72
CA ARG A 99 7.10 18.44 -0.52
C ARG A 99 7.86 17.58 -1.56
N VAL A 100 7.72 16.27 -1.49
CA VAL A 100 8.28 15.33 -2.48
C VAL A 100 7.47 15.34 -3.76
N LEU A 101 6.14 15.32 -3.67
CA LEU A 101 5.25 15.56 -4.80
C LEU A 101 5.01 17.06 -4.98
N ASN A 102 5.25 17.57 -6.19
CA ASN A 102 4.90 18.91 -6.54
C ASN A 102 3.36 19.07 -6.66
N ARG A 103 2.89 20.34 -6.68
CA ARG A 103 1.45 20.64 -6.69
C ARG A 103 0.72 20.09 -7.92
N ARG A 104 1.37 20.10 -9.09
CA ARG A 104 0.78 19.61 -10.35
C ARG A 104 0.59 18.10 -10.30
N ASP A 105 1.64 17.34 -9.96
CA ASP A 105 1.62 15.89 -9.90
C ASP A 105 0.66 15.38 -8.82
N TYR A 106 0.63 16.05 -7.66
CA TYR A 106 -0.33 15.72 -6.60
C TYR A 106 -1.78 15.90 -7.09
N ARG A 107 -2.09 17.00 -7.79
CA ARG A 107 -3.45 17.23 -8.32
C ARG A 107 -3.83 16.16 -9.32
N THR A 108 -2.96 15.88 -10.28
CA THR A 108 -3.20 14.83 -11.29
C THR A 108 -3.44 13.47 -10.66
N TYR A 109 -2.63 13.10 -9.64
CA TYR A 109 -2.84 11.86 -8.90
C TYR A 109 -4.22 11.84 -8.21
N ARG A 110 -4.61 12.91 -7.51
CA ARG A 110 -5.90 12.98 -6.81
C ARG A 110 -7.08 12.89 -7.75
N GLU A 111 -7.03 13.56 -8.89
CA GLU A 111 -8.08 13.48 -9.92
C GLU A 111 -8.24 12.04 -10.44
N LEU A 112 -7.13 11.38 -10.77
CA LEU A 112 -7.14 9.97 -11.18
C LEU A 112 -7.68 9.05 -10.07
N TYR A 113 -7.23 9.26 -8.84
CA TYR A 113 -7.69 8.48 -7.69
C TYR A 113 -9.21 8.59 -7.49
N GLU A 114 -9.80 9.78 -7.57
CA GLU A 114 -11.24 9.96 -7.42
C GLU A 114 -12.04 9.23 -8.51
N VAL A 115 -11.54 9.24 -9.75
CA VAL A 115 -12.16 8.46 -10.84
C VAL A 115 -12.10 6.96 -10.51
N ILE A 116 -10.93 6.45 -10.14
CA ILE A 116 -10.74 5.03 -9.80
C ILE A 116 -11.58 4.63 -8.58
N ARG A 117 -11.56 5.44 -7.53
CA ARG A 117 -12.33 5.21 -6.29
C ARG A 117 -13.82 5.06 -6.55
N SER A 118 -14.36 5.83 -7.49
CA SER A 118 -15.79 5.74 -7.86
C SER A 118 -16.19 4.41 -8.52
N GLN A 119 -15.20 3.65 -8.99
CA GLN A 119 -15.40 2.38 -9.73
C GLN A 119 -15.17 1.14 -8.87
N VAL A 120 -14.75 1.29 -7.61
CA VAL A 120 -14.44 0.14 -6.74
C VAL A 120 -15.25 0.18 -5.45
N ARG A 121 -15.62 -1.00 -5.00
CA ARG A 121 -16.29 -1.19 -3.71
C ARG A 121 -15.26 -1.13 -2.57
N ALA A 122 -15.67 -0.52 -1.46
CA ALA A 122 -14.88 -0.58 -0.22
C ALA A 122 -14.85 -2.01 0.37
N PRO A 123 -13.77 -2.41 1.06
CA PRO A 123 -13.73 -3.69 1.76
C PRO A 123 -14.82 -3.76 2.86
N ASP A 124 -15.33 -4.97 3.11
CA ASP A 124 -16.30 -5.22 4.18
C ASP A 124 -15.68 -5.04 5.58
N LEU A 125 -14.36 -5.30 5.67
CA LEU A 125 -13.59 -5.16 6.89
C LEU A 125 -12.18 -4.66 6.56
N LEU A 126 -11.76 -3.58 7.22
CA LEU A 126 -10.40 -3.08 7.20
C LEU A 126 -9.71 -3.36 8.54
N VAL A 127 -8.59 -4.07 8.50
CA VAL A 127 -7.73 -4.32 9.67
C VAL A 127 -6.48 -3.48 9.57
N TYR A 128 -6.28 -2.55 10.49
CA TYR A 128 -5.09 -1.71 10.54
C TYR A 128 -4.05 -2.26 11.51
N LEU A 129 -2.83 -2.51 11.01
CA LEU A 129 -1.69 -2.96 11.82
C LEU A 129 -0.84 -1.76 12.25
N HIS A 130 -0.89 -1.47 13.53
CA HIS A 130 -0.02 -0.46 14.15
C HIS A 130 1.31 -1.08 14.60
N CYS A 131 2.43 -0.38 14.32
CA CYS A 131 3.75 -0.75 14.80
C CYS A 131 4.61 0.51 14.98
N SER A 132 5.39 0.58 16.06
CA SER A 132 6.30 1.71 16.27
C SER A 132 7.37 1.80 15.18
N VAL A 133 7.84 3.00 14.85
CA VAL A 133 8.87 3.21 13.82
C VAL A 133 10.14 2.39 14.12
N ARG A 134 10.52 2.25 15.40
CA ARG A 134 11.63 1.37 15.81
C ARG A 134 11.37 -0.09 15.44
N GLY A 135 10.15 -0.57 15.68
CA GLY A 135 9.73 -1.93 15.31
C GLY A 135 9.73 -2.14 13.81
N LEU A 136 9.21 -1.16 13.04
CA LEU A 136 9.21 -1.20 11.57
C LEU A 136 10.63 -1.33 11.01
N LYS A 137 11.56 -0.46 11.46
CA LYS A 137 12.96 -0.51 11.03
C LYS A 137 13.60 -1.88 11.28
N ARG A 138 13.43 -2.44 12.49
CA ARG A 138 13.96 -3.76 12.82
C ARG A 138 13.41 -4.84 11.90
N ARG A 139 12.12 -4.83 11.62
CA ARG A 139 11.47 -5.80 10.72
C ARG A 139 11.90 -5.64 9.27
N ILE A 140 12.07 -4.41 8.78
CA ILE A 140 12.58 -4.09 7.43
C ILE A 140 14.01 -4.62 7.29
N GLN A 141 14.89 -4.36 8.28
CA GLN A 141 16.24 -4.87 8.29
C GLN A 141 16.28 -6.40 8.30
N TRP A 142 15.48 -7.04 9.16
CA TRP A 142 15.42 -8.50 9.25
C TRP A 142 14.91 -9.15 7.96
N ARG A 143 13.91 -8.55 7.29
CA ARG A 143 13.38 -9.02 6.01
C ARG A 143 14.40 -8.93 4.88
N GLY A 144 15.30 -7.95 4.89
CA GLY A 144 16.45 -7.84 3.99
C GLY A 144 16.15 -7.50 2.53
N ARG A 145 14.95 -6.99 2.19
CA ARG A 145 14.66 -6.52 0.82
C ARG A 145 15.56 -5.35 0.46
N ALA A 146 16.34 -5.49 -0.63
CA ALA A 146 17.33 -4.48 -1.04
C ALA A 146 16.71 -3.09 -1.26
N SER A 147 15.55 -3.01 -1.92
CA SER A 147 14.82 -1.77 -2.18
C SER A 147 14.40 -1.03 -0.91
N GLU A 148 14.15 -1.76 0.18
CA GLU A 148 13.65 -1.17 1.43
C GLU A 148 14.75 -0.72 2.40
N GLN A 149 16.00 -1.15 2.19
CA GLN A 149 17.11 -0.77 3.08
C GLN A 149 17.43 0.73 3.02
N ALA A 150 17.09 1.38 1.91
CA ALA A 150 17.28 2.82 1.71
C ALA A 150 16.12 3.69 2.23
N ILE A 151 15.06 3.12 2.83
CA ILE A 151 13.88 3.88 3.30
C ILE A 151 14.27 4.86 4.40
N PRO A 152 14.06 6.19 4.19
CA PRO A 152 14.38 7.17 5.21
C PRO A 152 13.50 7.00 6.47
N THR A 153 14.10 7.07 7.65
CA THR A 153 13.35 7.00 8.93
C THR A 153 12.28 8.07 9.04
N GLY A 154 12.56 9.27 8.53
CA GLY A 154 11.58 10.37 8.49
C GLY A 154 10.37 10.04 7.61
N TYR A 155 10.55 9.28 6.54
CA TYR A 155 9.44 8.82 5.71
C TYR A 155 8.56 7.80 6.45
N LEU A 156 9.17 6.77 7.08
CA LEU A 156 8.41 5.83 7.91
C LEU A 156 7.60 6.52 9.01
N ARG A 157 8.17 7.58 9.62
CA ARG A 157 7.48 8.37 10.64
C ARG A 157 6.29 9.13 10.04
N SER A 158 6.44 9.75 8.87
CA SER A 158 5.35 10.47 8.22
C SER A 158 4.19 9.57 7.78
N LEU A 159 4.42 8.28 7.59
CA LEU A 159 3.37 7.30 7.29
C LEU A 159 2.65 6.78 8.55
N SER A 160 3.12 7.11 9.74
CA SER A 160 2.55 6.65 11.02
C SER A 160 1.74 7.72 11.74
N ASN A 161 1.76 8.95 11.25
CA ASN A 161 1.02 10.10 11.78
C ASN A 161 -0.27 10.30 11.01
#